data_b5284d332df7d19d56f149a8977b6c2f
#
_entry.id   b5284d332df7d19d56f149a8977b6c2f
#
_cell.length_a   1.000
_cell.length_b   1.000
_cell.length_c   1.000
_cell.angle_alpha   90.00
_cell.angle_beta   90.00
_cell.angle_gamma   90.00
#
_symmetry.space_group_name_H-M   'P 1'
#
loop_
_entity.id
_entity.type
_entity.pdbx_description
1 polymer ?
#
loop_
_entity_poly.entity_id
_entity_poly.type
_entity_poly.pdbx_seq_one_letter_code
_entity_poly.pdbx_strand_id
1 'polypeptide(L)'
;MGPELEPAGGAVSPVPGEEPAMATTVSPEQIEQYRRDGFLVVDGVLTSEELDRYGAAVDAAVARRSDGDTRSLAEKTPYEQSFRQCMNLWEDCVDVRPLTFHPRIGEIAARLVGAPCLRLWHDQALYKEPGGRATDAHNDQPYWPMVETDTITAWIPFDGSTIAGGAMGYLPGSHRFEGVRRFANIFAGKGFDLGDPAVSRGVAPVFCEVPRGAVAFHHGLTIHLAGPNRTDRARRVHTMILFADGAHRSVPGHPHFAVDRAGIEPGEPIRSDVTPVMWPLPGGALPVPPPLPPSIHPSMPGWRPARAKGSEW
;
A
#
# COMPACT_ATOMS: atom_id res chain seq x y z
N MET A 1 4.96 -37.28 12.12
CA MET A 1 5.22 -36.41 13.28
C MET A 1 6.27 -35.41 12.84
N GLY A 2 5.83 -34.21 12.47
CA GLY A 2 6.70 -33.08 12.14
C GLY A 2 6.88 -32.22 13.38
N PRO A 3 7.97 -31.46 13.50
CA PRO A 3 8.22 -30.66 14.69
C PRO A 3 7.24 -29.50 14.83
N GLU A 4 6.67 -29.36 16.00
CA GLU A 4 5.92 -28.19 16.42
C GLU A 4 6.88 -26.98 16.48
N LEU A 5 6.51 -25.92 15.78
CA LEU A 5 7.22 -24.64 15.84
C LEU A 5 6.73 -23.89 17.09
N GLU A 6 7.61 -23.71 18.06
CA GLU A 6 7.36 -22.80 19.19
C GLU A 6 7.28 -21.34 18.69
N PRO A 7 6.34 -20.52 19.23
CA PRO A 7 6.26 -19.10 18.90
C PRO A 7 7.38 -18.34 19.60
N ALA A 8 8.20 -17.65 18.81
CA ALA A 8 9.22 -16.75 19.31
C ALA A 8 8.62 -15.46 19.88
N GLY A 9 8.94 -15.16 21.13
CA GLY A 9 8.92 -13.85 21.75
C GLY A 9 7.53 -13.30 22.10
N GLY A 10 7.18 -13.36 23.38
CA GLY A 10 5.93 -12.89 23.94
C GLY A 10 5.60 -11.43 23.66
N ALA A 11 4.65 -11.21 22.75
CA ALA A 11 3.87 -10.00 22.73
C ALA A 11 2.87 -10.09 23.89
N VAL A 12 2.94 -9.16 24.84
CA VAL A 12 1.94 -8.98 25.90
C VAL A 12 0.64 -8.62 25.19
N SER A 13 -0.36 -9.48 25.28
CA SER A 13 -1.70 -9.18 24.77
C SER A 13 -2.27 -7.98 25.51
N PRO A 14 -2.81 -6.96 24.82
CA PRO A 14 -3.44 -5.82 25.48
C PRO A 14 -4.64 -6.26 26.29
N VAL A 15 -4.83 -5.63 27.46
CA VAL A 15 -5.99 -5.83 28.33
C VAL A 15 -7.25 -5.38 27.54
N PRO A 16 -8.34 -6.18 27.51
CA PRO A 16 -9.55 -5.78 26.83
C PRO A 16 -10.14 -4.51 27.47
N GLY A 17 -10.17 -3.40 26.70
CA GLY A 17 -10.80 -2.14 27.11
C GLY A 17 -9.89 -0.92 27.18
N GLU A 18 -8.58 -1.05 27.07
CA GLU A 18 -7.70 0.11 26.92
C GLU A 18 -7.35 0.34 25.45
N GLU A 19 -7.70 1.52 24.93
CA GLU A 19 -7.16 1.93 23.63
C GLU A 19 -5.63 2.04 23.75
N PRO A 20 -4.85 1.49 22.79
CA PRO A 20 -3.41 1.60 22.84
C PRO A 20 -2.99 3.08 22.83
N ALA A 21 -1.95 3.42 23.60
CA ALA A 21 -1.41 4.76 23.61
C ALA A 21 -1.06 5.20 22.17
N MET A 22 -1.50 6.41 21.78
CA MET A 22 -1.30 6.93 20.43
C MET A 22 0.19 7.02 20.09
N ALA A 23 0.63 6.33 19.04
CA ALA A 23 1.96 6.48 18.48
C ALA A 23 2.07 7.82 17.75
N THR A 24 2.72 8.78 18.36
CA THR A 24 3.00 10.09 17.72
C THR A 24 4.28 10.04 16.88
N THR A 25 5.14 9.05 17.08
CA THR A 25 6.42 8.90 16.37
C THR A 25 6.92 7.44 16.53
N VAL A 26 8.02 7.11 15.85
CA VAL A 26 8.72 5.82 15.95
C VAL A 26 10.01 5.96 16.75
N SER A 27 10.36 4.91 17.52
CA SER A 27 11.60 4.85 18.29
C SER A 27 12.81 4.57 17.37
N PRO A 28 14.05 4.86 17.84
CA PRO A 28 15.27 4.47 17.13
C PRO A 28 15.32 2.96 16.80
N GLU A 29 14.91 2.10 17.73
CA GLU A 29 14.89 0.65 17.56
C GLU A 29 13.90 0.22 16.47
N GLN A 30 12.75 0.87 16.38
CA GLN A 30 11.77 0.65 15.32
C GLN A 30 12.32 1.08 13.95
N ILE A 31 13.05 2.20 13.88
CA ILE A 31 13.72 2.65 12.67
C ILE A 31 14.79 1.64 12.24
N GLU A 32 15.60 1.14 13.18
CA GLU A 32 16.60 0.11 12.91
C GLU A 32 15.95 -1.21 12.44
N GLN A 33 14.85 -1.61 13.07
CA GLN A 33 14.08 -2.78 12.64
C GLN A 33 13.59 -2.62 11.20
N TYR A 34 12.95 -1.49 10.86
CA TYR A 34 12.49 -1.22 9.49
C TYR A 34 13.65 -1.28 8.48
N ARG A 35 14.79 -0.66 8.80
CA ARG A 35 15.98 -0.67 7.93
C ARG A 35 16.59 -2.05 7.77
N ARG A 36 16.52 -2.89 8.80
CA ARG A 36 17.02 -4.26 8.77
C ARG A 36 16.09 -5.17 8.00
N ASP A 37 14.79 -5.12 8.29
CA ASP A 37 13.82 -6.09 7.81
C ASP A 37 13.08 -5.64 6.54
N GLY A 38 13.00 -4.33 6.29
CA GLY A 38 12.29 -3.75 5.17
C GLY A 38 10.79 -3.56 5.40
N PHE A 39 10.31 -3.86 6.61
CA PHE A 39 8.92 -3.64 7.03
C PHE A 39 8.83 -3.44 8.54
N LEU A 40 7.71 -2.84 8.98
CA LEU A 40 7.40 -2.61 10.38
C LEU A 40 5.89 -2.46 10.56
N VAL A 41 5.33 -3.02 11.63
CA VAL A 41 3.97 -2.71 12.09
C VAL A 41 4.11 -1.74 13.26
N VAL A 42 3.40 -0.60 13.18
CA VAL A 42 3.36 0.43 14.22
C VAL A 42 1.96 0.46 14.80
N ASP A 43 1.84 0.17 16.08
CA ASP A 43 0.57 0.17 16.80
C ASP A 43 0.11 1.60 17.15
N GLY A 44 -1.21 1.78 17.32
CA GLY A 44 -1.78 3.03 17.84
C GLY A 44 -1.59 4.26 16.93
N VAL A 45 -1.44 4.07 15.62
CA VAL A 45 -1.27 5.19 14.66
C VAL A 45 -2.59 5.92 14.42
N LEU A 46 -3.70 5.20 14.38
CA LEU A 46 -5.03 5.76 14.13
C LEU A 46 -5.99 5.39 15.28
N THR A 47 -6.83 6.34 15.67
CA THR A 47 -7.90 6.10 16.66
C THR A 47 -9.05 5.32 16.04
N SER A 48 -9.89 4.71 16.89
CA SER A 48 -11.11 4.03 16.43
C SER A 48 -12.05 4.98 15.69
N GLU A 49 -12.19 6.22 16.18
CA GLU A 49 -13.01 7.24 15.52
C GLU A 49 -12.47 7.64 14.13
N GLU A 50 -11.15 7.81 14.01
CA GLU A 50 -10.50 8.06 12.71
C GLU A 50 -10.74 6.91 11.74
N LEU A 51 -10.59 5.65 12.20
CA LEU A 51 -10.81 4.48 11.37
C LEU A 51 -12.28 4.33 10.92
N ASP A 52 -13.24 4.61 11.80
CA ASP A 52 -14.65 4.58 11.44
C ASP A 52 -14.99 5.64 10.39
N ARG A 53 -14.53 6.87 10.60
CA ARG A 53 -14.73 7.99 9.68
C ARG A 53 -14.05 7.73 8.32
N TYR A 54 -12.79 7.37 8.33
CA TYR A 54 -12.03 7.16 7.09
C TYR A 54 -12.47 5.88 6.38
N GLY A 55 -12.78 4.82 7.13
CA GLY A 55 -13.30 3.58 6.57
C GLY A 55 -14.62 3.82 5.83
N ALA A 56 -15.55 4.58 6.43
CA ALA A 56 -16.81 4.93 5.76
C ALA A 56 -16.58 5.77 4.48
N ALA A 57 -15.63 6.71 4.49
CA ALA A 57 -15.30 7.51 3.31
C ALA A 57 -14.72 6.65 2.18
N VAL A 58 -13.79 5.73 2.50
CA VAL A 58 -13.21 4.82 1.52
C VAL A 58 -14.23 3.80 1.02
N ASP A 59 -15.13 3.28 1.89
CA ASP A 59 -16.22 2.38 1.48
C ASP A 59 -17.13 3.06 0.46
N ALA A 60 -17.55 4.30 0.72
CA ALA A 60 -18.38 5.06 -0.20
C ALA A 60 -17.66 5.29 -1.55
N ALA A 61 -16.36 5.56 -1.53
CA ALA A 61 -15.56 5.74 -2.73
C ALA A 61 -15.43 4.43 -3.53
N VAL A 62 -15.15 3.32 -2.85
CA VAL A 62 -15.04 1.98 -3.47
C VAL A 62 -16.38 1.56 -4.05
N ALA A 63 -17.49 1.74 -3.33
CA ALA A 63 -18.83 1.43 -3.82
C ALA A 63 -19.12 2.21 -5.12
N ARG A 64 -18.87 3.53 -5.14
CA ARG A 64 -19.05 4.36 -6.33
C ARG A 64 -18.19 3.91 -7.52
N ARG A 65 -16.91 3.57 -7.28
CA ARG A 65 -15.98 3.11 -8.31
C ARG A 65 -16.29 1.71 -8.83
N SER A 66 -16.98 0.89 -8.03
CA SER A 66 -17.37 -0.49 -8.37
C SER A 66 -18.80 -0.60 -8.87
N ASP A 67 -19.53 0.50 -8.94
CA ASP A 67 -20.89 0.52 -9.44
C ASP A 67 -20.96 -0.04 -10.87
N GLY A 68 -21.85 -1.01 -11.07
CA GLY A 68 -22.01 -1.72 -12.35
C GLY A 68 -21.05 -2.90 -12.60
N ASP A 69 -20.11 -3.20 -11.72
CA ASP A 69 -19.37 -4.48 -11.80
C ASP A 69 -20.14 -5.60 -11.07
N THR A 70 -20.94 -6.32 -11.84
CA THR A 70 -21.79 -7.43 -11.35
C THR A 70 -21.10 -8.79 -11.44
N ARG A 71 -19.84 -8.86 -11.89
CA ARG A 71 -19.10 -10.11 -12.03
C ARG A 71 -18.90 -10.78 -10.67
N SER A 72 -19.16 -12.08 -10.61
CA SER A 72 -18.76 -12.91 -9.47
C SER A 72 -17.22 -12.96 -9.36
N LEU A 73 -16.71 -13.38 -8.19
CA LEU A 73 -15.27 -13.53 -7.99
C LEU A 73 -14.64 -14.49 -9.02
N ALA A 74 -15.34 -15.56 -9.40
CA ALA A 74 -14.85 -16.55 -10.36
C ALA A 74 -14.75 -16.01 -11.81
N GLU A 75 -15.50 -14.97 -12.14
CA GLU A 75 -15.47 -14.33 -13.45
C GLU A 75 -14.39 -13.26 -13.59
N LYS A 76 -13.70 -12.94 -12.50
CA LYS A 76 -12.64 -11.94 -12.46
C LYS A 76 -11.30 -12.55 -12.88
N THR A 77 -10.38 -11.69 -13.33
CA THR A 77 -9.01 -12.11 -13.62
C THR A 77 -8.29 -12.58 -12.32
N PRO A 78 -7.21 -13.38 -12.42
CA PRO A 78 -6.43 -13.80 -11.23
C PRO A 78 -6.01 -12.64 -10.33
N TYR A 79 -5.69 -11.49 -10.89
CA TYR A 79 -5.37 -10.29 -10.14
C TYR A 79 -6.59 -9.72 -9.39
N GLU A 80 -7.72 -9.55 -10.09
CA GLU A 80 -8.96 -9.05 -9.48
C GLU A 80 -9.56 -10.02 -8.45
N GLN A 81 -9.25 -11.32 -8.55
CA GLN A 81 -9.62 -12.32 -7.53
C GLN A 81 -8.82 -12.15 -6.24
N SER A 82 -7.62 -11.55 -6.29
CA SER A 82 -6.81 -11.29 -5.10
C SER A 82 -7.36 -10.15 -4.29
N PHE A 83 -7.85 -9.09 -4.95
CA PHE A 83 -8.49 -7.94 -4.32
C PHE A 83 -9.15 -7.03 -5.35
N ARG A 84 -10.17 -6.30 -4.92
CA ARG A 84 -10.72 -5.17 -5.65
C ARG A 84 -9.82 -3.96 -5.39
N GLN A 85 -9.30 -3.36 -6.46
CA GLN A 85 -8.42 -2.21 -6.39
C GLN A 85 -9.13 -0.94 -6.88
N CYS A 86 -9.02 0.15 -6.12
CA CYS A 86 -9.45 1.48 -6.54
C CYS A 86 -8.31 2.47 -6.25
N MET A 87 -7.67 2.96 -7.32
CA MET A 87 -6.51 3.86 -7.22
C MET A 87 -6.91 5.34 -7.22
N ASN A 88 -6.05 6.20 -6.67
CA ASN A 88 -6.19 7.66 -6.66
C ASN A 88 -7.55 8.16 -6.14
N LEU A 89 -7.99 7.59 -5.02
CA LEU A 89 -9.23 8.01 -4.38
C LEU A 89 -9.15 9.45 -3.87
N TRP A 90 -7.96 9.92 -3.49
CA TRP A 90 -7.74 11.29 -3.03
C TRP A 90 -8.09 12.35 -4.07
N GLU A 91 -8.04 12.01 -5.37
CA GLU A 91 -8.27 12.98 -6.44
C GLU A 91 -9.75 13.35 -6.58
N ASP A 92 -10.67 12.39 -6.46
CA ASP A 92 -12.11 12.59 -6.67
C ASP A 92 -12.99 12.38 -5.42
N CYS A 93 -12.36 12.03 -4.27
CA CYS A 93 -13.05 11.80 -3.00
C CYS A 93 -12.51 12.72 -1.91
N VAL A 94 -13.16 13.87 -1.71
CA VAL A 94 -12.73 14.88 -0.73
C VAL A 94 -12.59 14.31 0.68
N ASP A 95 -13.48 13.38 1.07
CA ASP A 95 -13.50 12.79 2.41
C ASP A 95 -12.40 11.74 2.63
N VAL A 96 -11.76 11.24 1.55
CA VAL A 96 -10.61 10.32 1.64
C VAL A 96 -9.30 11.10 1.83
N ARG A 97 -9.20 12.33 1.35
CA ARG A 97 -7.96 13.14 1.40
C ARG A 97 -7.35 13.27 2.79
N PRO A 98 -8.11 13.50 3.88
CA PRO A 98 -7.52 13.60 5.22
C PRO A 98 -6.81 12.31 5.67
N LEU A 99 -7.22 11.13 5.17
CA LEU A 99 -6.51 9.89 5.41
C LEU A 99 -5.23 9.81 4.56
N THR A 100 -5.34 10.07 3.26
CA THR A 100 -4.20 9.99 2.33
C THR A 100 -3.07 10.96 2.71
N PHE A 101 -3.41 12.12 3.28
CA PHE A 101 -2.44 13.12 3.74
C PHE A 101 -2.39 13.21 5.27
N HIS A 102 -2.54 12.06 5.95
CA HIS A 102 -2.58 12.03 7.40
C HIS A 102 -1.20 12.35 8.02
N PRO A 103 -1.07 13.41 8.85
CA PRO A 103 0.23 13.90 9.28
C PRO A 103 1.04 12.89 10.10
N ARG A 104 0.42 12.13 11.00
CA ARG A 104 1.13 11.08 11.77
C ARG A 104 1.71 10.00 10.88
N ILE A 105 0.97 9.56 9.87
CA ILE A 105 1.44 8.53 8.93
C ILE A 105 2.60 9.07 8.10
N GLY A 106 2.50 10.32 7.63
CA GLY A 106 3.56 10.99 6.89
C GLY A 106 4.84 11.16 7.72
N GLU A 107 4.72 11.58 8.97
CA GLU A 107 5.86 11.74 9.87
C GLU A 107 6.55 10.39 10.14
N ILE A 108 5.77 9.35 10.47
CA ILE A 108 6.32 8.01 10.70
C ILE A 108 7.04 7.52 9.46
N ALA A 109 6.41 7.60 8.29
CA ALA A 109 7.02 7.18 7.02
C ALA A 109 8.32 7.94 6.73
N ALA A 110 8.35 9.27 6.92
CA ALA A 110 9.53 10.10 6.71
C ALA A 110 10.70 9.70 7.62
N ARG A 111 10.42 9.39 8.89
CA ARG A 111 11.44 8.91 9.84
C ARG A 111 11.96 7.52 9.48
N LEU A 112 11.11 6.60 9.06
CA LEU A 112 11.49 5.25 8.64
C LEU A 112 12.41 5.29 7.42
N VAL A 113 12.03 6.07 6.39
CA VAL A 113 12.84 6.27 5.18
C VAL A 113 14.10 7.08 5.49
N GLY A 114 14.03 8.03 6.43
CA GLY A 114 15.10 8.97 6.72
C GLY A 114 15.13 10.17 5.75
N ALA A 115 13.99 10.51 5.15
CA ALA A 115 13.85 11.62 4.22
C ALA A 115 13.12 12.81 4.87
N PRO A 116 13.58 14.06 4.67
CA PRO A 116 12.95 15.24 5.26
C PRO A 116 11.63 15.61 4.59
N CYS A 117 11.39 15.11 3.37
CA CYS A 117 10.20 15.39 2.58
C CYS A 117 9.79 14.16 1.78
N LEU A 118 8.50 13.81 1.88
CA LEU A 118 7.89 12.74 1.12
C LEU A 118 6.82 13.27 0.19
N ARG A 119 6.71 12.64 -0.99
CA ARG A 119 5.64 12.84 -1.96
C ARG A 119 4.74 11.61 -2.04
N LEU A 120 3.48 11.84 -2.36
CA LEU A 120 2.54 10.78 -2.70
C LEU A 120 2.82 10.29 -4.12
N TRP A 121 3.02 8.97 -4.30
CA TRP A 121 3.01 8.33 -5.61
C TRP A 121 1.58 8.09 -6.07
N HIS A 122 0.80 7.40 -5.27
CA HIS A 122 -0.65 7.28 -5.33
C HIS A 122 -1.20 6.67 -4.04
N ASP A 123 -2.49 6.81 -3.81
CA ASP A 123 -3.24 6.04 -2.84
C ASP A 123 -4.08 4.97 -3.54
N GLN A 124 -4.53 3.98 -2.78
CA GLN A 124 -5.45 2.98 -3.30
C GLN A 124 -6.19 2.24 -2.18
N ALA A 125 -7.43 1.87 -2.45
CA ALA A 125 -8.14 0.87 -1.66
C ALA A 125 -7.89 -0.52 -2.23
N LEU A 126 -7.67 -1.50 -1.34
CA LEU A 126 -7.43 -2.92 -1.66
C LEU A 126 -8.37 -3.78 -0.80
N TYR A 127 -9.52 -4.15 -1.38
CA TYR A 127 -10.53 -4.93 -0.69
C TYR A 127 -10.46 -6.39 -1.11
N LYS A 128 -10.06 -7.25 -0.17
CA LYS A 128 -10.01 -8.71 -0.39
C LYS A 128 -11.31 -9.31 0.08
N GLU A 129 -12.15 -9.67 -0.88
CA GLU A 129 -13.48 -10.26 -0.64
C GLU A 129 -13.38 -11.62 0.07
N PRO A 130 -14.47 -12.10 0.72
CA PRO A 130 -14.56 -13.49 1.17
C PRO A 130 -14.23 -14.46 0.03
N GLY A 131 -13.37 -15.44 0.30
CA GLY A 131 -12.87 -16.38 -0.73
C GLY A 131 -11.84 -15.78 -1.70
N GLY A 132 -11.44 -14.52 -1.51
CA GLY A 132 -10.38 -13.90 -2.32
C GLY A 132 -9.08 -14.69 -2.24
N ARG A 133 -8.44 -14.91 -3.41
CA ARG A 133 -7.21 -15.70 -3.51
C ARG A 133 -6.01 -15.00 -2.83
N ALA A 134 -4.95 -15.76 -2.58
CA ALA A 134 -3.68 -15.19 -2.17
C ALA A 134 -3.17 -14.18 -3.22
N THR A 135 -2.47 -13.16 -2.75
CA THR A 135 -1.70 -12.26 -3.61
C THR A 135 -0.31 -12.82 -3.77
N ASP A 136 0.13 -13.00 -5.00
CA ASP A 136 1.41 -13.60 -5.33
C ASP A 136 2.58 -12.75 -4.82
N ALA A 137 3.71 -13.39 -4.49
CA ALA A 137 4.90 -12.71 -3.99
C ALA A 137 5.48 -11.76 -5.04
N HIS A 138 5.73 -10.51 -4.65
CA HIS A 138 6.24 -9.44 -5.50
C HIS A 138 6.91 -8.36 -4.67
N ASN A 139 7.51 -7.40 -5.35
CA ASN A 139 7.90 -6.11 -4.80
C ASN A 139 7.32 -4.99 -5.68
N ASP A 140 7.07 -3.83 -5.09
CA ASP A 140 6.33 -2.75 -5.74
C ASP A 140 7.20 -1.90 -6.67
N GLN A 141 8.42 -1.61 -6.27
CA GLN A 141 9.31 -0.66 -6.94
C GLN A 141 9.49 -0.90 -8.45
N PRO A 142 9.57 -2.15 -8.97
CA PRO A 142 9.73 -2.40 -10.40
C PRO A 142 8.55 -1.98 -11.27
N TYR A 143 7.37 -1.72 -10.68
CA TYR A 143 6.22 -1.19 -11.41
C TYR A 143 6.32 0.32 -11.67
N TRP A 144 7.25 1.01 -10.98
CA TRP A 144 7.38 2.46 -11.03
C TRP A 144 8.61 2.87 -11.82
N PRO A 145 8.49 3.79 -12.80
CA PRO A 145 9.62 4.31 -13.57
C PRO A 145 10.40 5.34 -12.73
N MET A 146 10.95 4.92 -11.61
CA MET A 146 11.69 5.74 -10.65
C MET A 146 13.11 5.19 -10.47
N VAL A 147 14.10 6.07 -10.45
CA VAL A 147 15.53 5.69 -10.28
C VAL A 147 15.79 5.34 -8.82
N GLU A 148 15.46 6.27 -7.93
CA GLU A 148 15.71 6.17 -6.49
C GLU A 148 14.78 5.13 -5.86
N THR A 149 15.25 4.51 -4.77
CA THR A 149 14.54 3.41 -4.11
C THR A 149 13.99 3.77 -2.75
N ASP A 150 14.10 5.03 -2.34
CA ASP A 150 13.59 5.53 -1.06
C ASP A 150 12.06 5.69 -1.12
N THR A 151 11.40 4.54 -1.24
CA THR A 151 9.94 4.41 -1.33
C THR A 151 9.40 3.60 -0.17
N ILE A 152 8.21 3.95 0.29
CA ILE A 152 7.55 3.29 1.41
C ILE A 152 6.04 3.23 1.16
N THR A 153 5.44 2.08 1.45
CA THR A 153 4.00 1.89 1.47
C THR A 153 3.50 1.88 2.90
N ALA A 154 2.51 2.73 3.21
CA ALA A 154 1.71 2.64 4.43
C ALA A 154 0.44 1.84 4.12
N TRP A 155 0.23 0.75 4.84
CA TRP A 155 -0.85 -0.21 4.65
C TRP A 155 -1.78 -0.21 5.88
N ILE A 156 -3.03 0.22 5.71
CA ILE A 156 -3.98 0.58 6.77
C ILE A 156 -5.20 -0.34 6.68
N PRO A 157 -5.29 -1.40 7.50
CA PRO A 157 -6.48 -2.22 7.58
C PRO A 157 -7.50 -1.57 8.52
N PHE A 158 -8.70 -1.23 8.03
CA PHE A 158 -9.72 -0.54 8.84
C PHE A 158 -10.25 -1.38 10.00
N ASP A 159 -10.28 -2.70 9.83
CA ASP A 159 -10.78 -3.65 10.85
C ASP A 159 -9.64 -4.46 11.48
N GLY A 160 -8.39 -4.07 11.25
CA GLY A 160 -7.25 -4.94 11.48
C GLY A 160 -7.10 -5.99 10.37
N SER A 161 -6.08 -6.82 10.47
CA SER A 161 -5.82 -7.90 9.50
C SER A 161 -5.28 -9.13 10.22
N THR A 162 -5.96 -10.25 10.06
CA THR A 162 -5.56 -11.54 10.62
C THR A 162 -5.03 -12.47 9.52
N ILE A 163 -4.29 -13.50 9.90
CA ILE A 163 -3.82 -14.54 8.96
C ILE A 163 -5.01 -15.16 8.20
N ALA A 164 -6.12 -15.44 8.89
CA ALA A 164 -7.33 -15.98 8.26
C ALA A 164 -7.97 -14.99 7.26
N GLY A 165 -7.90 -13.69 7.52
CA GLY A 165 -8.39 -12.62 6.64
C GLY A 165 -7.44 -12.25 5.50
N GLY A 166 -6.31 -12.93 5.39
CA GLY A 166 -5.31 -12.68 4.33
C GLY A 166 -4.31 -11.59 4.69
N ALA A 167 -3.70 -11.71 5.87
CA ALA A 167 -2.62 -10.83 6.31
C ALA A 167 -1.46 -10.79 5.33
N MET A 168 -0.70 -9.69 5.38
CA MET A 168 0.53 -9.53 4.61
C MET A 168 1.64 -10.42 5.17
N GLY A 169 2.37 -11.05 4.27
CA GLY A 169 3.63 -11.73 4.55
C GLY A 169 4.78 -10.97 3.92
N TYR A 170 5.86 -10.78 4.64
CA TYR A 170 7.05 -10.07 4.19
C TYR A 170 8.26 -10.99 4.23
N LEU A 171 9.14 -10.89 3.25
CA LEU A 171 10.42 -11.58 3.25
C LEU A 171 11.48 -10.68 3.91
N PRO A 172 11.87 -10.93 5.17
CA PRO A 172 12.74 -10.02 5.93
C PRO A 172 14.07 -9.75 5.22
N GLY A 173 14.47 -8.48 5.15
CA GLY A 173 15.72 -8.05 4.55
C GLY A 173 15.78 -8.11 3.03
N SER A 174 14.74 -8.58 2.36
CA SER A 174 14.73 -8.79 0.90
C SER A 174 14.93 -7.52 0.09
N HIS A 175 14.55 -6.36 0.61
CA HIS A 175 14.79 -5.06 -0.05
C HIS A 175 16.27 -4.76 -0.30
N ARG A 176 17.19 -5.46 0.39
CA ARG A 176 18.64 -5.34 0.24
C ARG A 176 19.28 -6.48 -0.55
N PHE A 177 18.49 -7.43 -1.06
CA PHE A 177 19.05 -8.52 -1.84
C PHE A 177 19.59 -8.00 -3.17
N GLU A 178 20.79 -8.43 -3.54
CA GLU A 178 21.33 -8.11 -4.85
C GLU A 178 20.38 -8.62 -5.96
N GLY A 179 20.06 -7.74 -6.90
CA GLY A 179 19.14 -8.05 -7.99
C GLY A 179 17.67 -8.15 -7.59
N VAL A 180 17.28 -7.66 -6.38
CA VAL A 180 15.87 -7.66 -5.92
C VAL A 180 14.95 -6.82 -6.80
N ARG A 181 15.47 -5.81 -7.50
CA ARG A 181 14.68 -4.96 -8.42
C ARG A 181 14.31 -5.76 -9.68
N ARG A 182 13.43 -6.74 -9.51
CA ARG A 182 12.95 -7.64 -10.57
C ARG A 182 11.44 -7.49 -10.67
N PHE A 183 10.95 -7.52 -11.89
CA PHE A 183 9.51 -7.45 -12.16
C PHE A 183 8.86 -8.83 -11.99
N ALA A 184 7.83 -8.91 -11.15
CA ALA A 184 6.93 -10.05 -11.04
C ALA A 184 5.58 -9.67 -11.68
N ASN A 185 5.07 -10.46 -12.60
CA ASN A 185 3.80 -10.13 -13.28
C ASN A 185 2.60 -10.69 -12.50
N ILE A 186 2.26 -10.05 -11.37
CA ILE A 186 1.08 -10.45 -10.56
C ILE A 186 -0.25 -10.24 -11.28
N PHE A 187 -0.31 -9.39 -12.29
CA PHE A 187 -1.50 -9.21 -13.14
C PHE A 187 -1.83 -10.48 -13.92
N ALA A 188 -0.81 -11.25 -14.28
CA ALA A 188 -0.93 -12.56 -14.92
C ALA A 188 -0.90 -13.74 -13.93
N GLY A 189 -0.92 -13.47 -12.61
CA GLY A 189 -0.80 -14.50 -11.58
C GLY A 189 0.59 -15.17 -11.55
N LYS A 190 1.64 -14.42 -11.89
CA LYS A 190 3.04 -14.88 -11.96
C LYS A 190 3.90 -14.06 -10.99
N GLY A 191 3.84 -14.43 -9.72
CA GLY A 191 4.69 -13.89 -8.66
C GLY A 191 6.08 -14.52 -8.62
N PHE A 192 6.88 -14.13 -7.65
CA PHE A 192 8.14 -14.78 -7.35
C PHE A 192 7.92 -16.16 -6.77
N ASP A 193 8.73 -17.13 -7.19
CA ASP A 193 8.81 -18.44 -6.53
C ASP A 193 9.71 -18.31 -5.28
N LEU A 194 9.10 -18.30 -4.09
CA LEU A 194 9.85 -18.24 -2.83
C LEU A 194 10.50 -19.58 -2.48
N GLY A 195 10.16 -20.67 -3.17
CA GLY A 195 10.88 -21.95 -3.09
C GLY A 195 12.24 -21.90 -3.80
N ASP A 196 12.42 -20.97 -4.73
CA ASP A 196 13.71 -20.75 -5.39
C ASP A 196 14.70 -20.03 -4.45
N PRO A 197 15.82 -20.66 -4.06
CA PRO A 197 16.85 -20.01 -3.25
C PRO A 197 17.48 -18.78 -3.89
N ALA A 198 17.43 -18.63 -5.22
CA ALA A 198 17.90 -17.43 -5.90
C ALA A 198 16.98 -16.22 -5.63
N VAL A 199 15.75 -16.46 -5.23
CA VAL A 199 14.77 -15.43 -4.84
C VAL A 199 14.76 -15.24 -3.33
N SER A 200 14.52 -16.33 -2.58
CA SER A 200 14.30 -16.27 -1.12
C SER A 200 15.58 -16.13 -0.31
N ARG A 201 16.74 -16.49 -0.89
CA ARG A 201 18.02 -16.57 -0.16
C ARG A 201 17.93 -17.47 1.09
N GLY A 202 17.01 -18.43 1.10
CA GLY A 202 16.73 -19.30 2.24
C GLY A 202 15.95 -18.64 3.38
N VAL A 203 15.46 -17.42 3.18
CA VAL A 203 14.62 -16.70 4.17
C VAL A 203 13.16 -17.08 3.93
N ALA A 204 12.43 -17.38 5.01
CA ALA A 204 10.99 -17.62 4.94
C ALA A 204 10.20 -16.30 5.14
N PRO A 205 9.03 -16.13 4.50
CA PRO A 205 8.18 -14.98 4.74
C PRO A 205 7.59 -15.00 6.16
N VAL A 206 7.52 -13.83 6.79
CA VAL A 206 6.88 -13.61 8.08
C VAL A 206 5.51 -12.97 7.83
N PHE A 207 4.44 -13.65 8.21
CA PHE A 207 3.08 -13.12 8.15
C PHE A 207 2.79 -12.29 9.40
N CYS A 208 2.35 -11.05 9.18
CA CYS A 208 2.09 -10.08 10.24
C CYS A 208 0.59 -9.82 10.38
N GLU A 209 0.03 -10.17 11.52
CA GLU A 209 -1.28 -9.65 11.90
C GLU A 209 -1.13 -8.17 12.27
N VAL A 210 -2.08 -7.36 11.82
CA VAL A 210 -2.08 -5.92 12.06
C VAL A 210 -3.32 -5.58 12.88
N PRO A 211 -3.17 -5.19 14.15
CA PRO A 211 -4.28 -4.78 14.99
C PRO A 211 -5.03 -3.57 14.41
N ARG A 212 -6.30 -3.42 14.77
CA ARG A 212 -7.06 -2.21 14.44
C ARG A 212 -6.37 -0.99 15.07
N GLY A 213 -6.12 0.04 14.28
CA GLY A 213 -5.39 1.24 14.67
C GLY A 213 -3.91 1.20 14.35
N ALA A 214 -3.35 0.02 14.11
CA ALA A 214 -1.98 -0.13 13.64
C ALA A 214 -1.87 0.11 12.12
N VAL A 215 -0.67 0.48 11.68
CA VAL A 215 -0.30 0.64 10.27
C VAL A 215 0.93 -0.20 9.98
N ALA A 216 0.89 -1.00 8.93
CA ALA A 216 2.06 -1.70 8.43
C ALA A 216 2.78 -0.85 7.39
N PHE A 217 4.08 -0.69 7.56
CA PHE A 217 4.95 0.03 6.62
C PHE A 217 5.91 -0.96 5.97
N HIS A 218 6.11 -0.85 4.65
CA HIS A 218 7.12 -1.64 3.96
C HIS A 218 7.82 -0.84 2.87
N HIS A 219 9.08 -1.16 2.67
CA HIS A 219 9.92 -0.60 1.61
C HIS A 219 9.48 -1.12 0.24
N GLY A 220 9.49 -0.29 -0.80
CA GLY A 220 9.02 -0.67 -2.14
C GLY A 220 9.75 -1.85 -2.78
N LEU A 221 10.98 -2.17 -2.33
CA LEU A 221 11.73 -3.35 -2.77
C LEU A 221 11.53 -4.58 -1.87
N THR A 222 10.83 -4.47 -0.74
CA THR A 222 10.55 -5.63 0.10
C THR A 222 9.65 -6.61 -0.64
N ILE A 223 10.11 -7.84 -0.80
CA ILE A 223 9.28 -8.92 -1.35
C ILE A 223 8.17 -9.21 -0.34
N HIS A 224 6.94 -9.12 -0.80
CA HIS A 224 5.76 -9.34 0.03
C HIS A 224 4.67 -10.10 -0.74
N LEU A 225 3.75 -10.65 0.00
CA LEU A 225 2.61 -11.42 -0.48
C LEU A 225 1.46 -11.26 0.50
N ALA A 226 0.28 -11.78 0.18
CA ALA A 226 -0.80 -11.84 1.15
C ALA A 226 -1.51 -13.19 1.08
N GLY A 227 -1.96 -13.68 2.23
CA GLY A 227 -2.77 -14.90 2.29
C GLY A 227 -4.13 -14.76 1.60
N PRO A 228 -4.84 -15.88 1.36
CA PRO A 228 -6.24 -15.84 0.92
C PRO A 228 -7.13 -15.37 2.08
N ASN A 229 -8.26 -14.74 1.75
CA ASN A 229 -9.27 -14.43 2.75
C ASN A 229 -10.22 -15.64 2.95
N ARG A 230 -10.09 -16.28 4.10
CA ARG A 230 -10.90 -17.44 4.51
C ARG A 230 -12.04 -17.05 5.46
N THR A 231 -12.25 -15.74 5.68
CA THR A 231 -13.33 -15.23 6.54
C THR A 231 -14.56 -14.91 5.72
N ASP A 232 -15.67 -14.63 6.40
CA ASP A 232 -16.95 -14.21 5.83
C ASP A 232 -17.05 -12.70 5.58
N ARG A 233 -15.98 -11.94 5.86
CA ARG A 233 -15.93 -10.49 5.72
C ARG A 233 -14.84 -10.08 4.76
N ALA A 234 -15.05 -8.97 4.03
CA ALA A 234 -13.99 -8.37 3.24
C ALA A 234 -12.90 -7.78 4.14
N ARG A 235 -11.63 -8.03 3.81
CA ARG A 235 -10.50 -7.31 4.40
C ARG A 235 -10.38 -5.97 3.68
N ARG A 236 -10.75 -4.89 4.36
CA ARG A 236 -10.76 -3.52 3.84
C ARG A 236 -9.46 -2.81 4.18
N VAL A 237 -8.74 -2.37 3.16
CA VAL A 237 -7.44 -1.72 3.33
C VAL A 237 -7.38 -0.47 2.47
N HIS A 238 -6.79 0.58 3.00
CA HIS A 238 -6.28 1.73 2.25
C HIS A 238 -4.76 1.75 2.31
N THR A 239 -4.11 2.07 1.20
CA THR A 239 -2.65 2.20 1.15
C THR A 239 -2.25 3.54 0.56
N MET A 240 -1.12 4.05 1.03
CA MET A 240 -0.44 5.20 0.45
C MET A 240 0.97 4.78 0.09
N ILE A 241 1.33 4.97 -1.15
CA ILE A 241 2.68 4.77 -1.64
C ILE A 241 3.37 6.12 -1.67
N LEU A 242 4.48 6.22 -0.94
CA LEU A 242 5.23 7.45 -0.76
C LEU A 242 6.66 7.26 -1.26
N PHE A 243 7.28 8.36 -1.68
CA PHE A 243 8.70 8.39 -2.09
C PHE A 243 9.38 9.67 -1.61
N ALA A 244 10.70 9.61 -1.44
CA ALA A 244 11.50 10.77 -1.05
C ALA A 244 11.48 11.84 -2.14
N ASP A 245 11.26 13.11 -1.76
CA ASP A 245 11.35 14.23 -2.70
C ASP A 245 12.77 14.31 -3.30
N GLY A 246 12.85 14.54 -4.59
CA GLY A 246 14.11 14.52 -5.34
C GLY A 246 14.33 13.28 -6.20
N ALA A 247 13.38 12.33 -6.19
CA ALA A 247 13.43 11.19 -7.10
C ALA A 247 13.27 11.60 -8.56
N HIS A 248 13.86 10.82 -9.49
CA HIS A 248 13.87 11.07 -10.93
C HIS A 248 13.17 9.96 -11.70
N ARG A 249 12.52 10.33 -12.81
CA ARG A 249 11.99 9.33 -13.74
C ARG A 249 13.15 8.54 -14.37
N SER A 250 13.04 7.20 -14.38
CA SER A 250 14.08 6.30 -14.88
C SER A 250 14.33 6.45 -16.39
N VAL A 251 15.56 6.08 -16.82
CA VAL A 251 15.98 6.06 -18.23
C VAL A 251 16.50 4.64 -18.55
N PRO A 252 15.90 3.92 -19.52
CA PRO A 252 14.64 4.24 -20.19
C PRO A 252 13.47 4.18 -19.20
N GLY A 253 12.49 5.09 -19.38
CA GLY A 253 11.25 5.07 -18.60
C GLY A 253 10.20 4.21 -19.28
N HIS A 254 9.40 3.49 -18.49
CA HIS A 254 8.17 2.89 -19.00
C HIS A 254 6.98 3.81 -18.71
N PRO A 255 5.84 3.67 -19.43
CA PRO A 255 4.65 4.47 -19.18
C PRO A 255 4.11 4.27 -17.76
N HIS A 256 3.80 5.38 -17.10
CA HIS A 256 3.09 5.36 -15.82
C HIS A 256 2.32 6.67 -15.61
N PHE A 257 1.05 6.58 -15.17
CA PHE A 257 0.16 7.73 -15.05
C PHE A 257 0.73 8.86 -14.18
N ALA A 258 1.47 8.53 -13.14
CA ALA A 258 2.00 9.52 -12.19
C ALA A 258 3.03 10.47 -12.83
N VAL A 259 3.71 10.04 -13.88
CA VAL A 259 4.70 10.84 -14.61
C VAL A 259 4.19 11.30 -15.97
N ASP A 260 3.44 10.45 -16.70
CA ASP A 260 2.95 10.77 -18.04
C ASP A 260 1.90 11.89 -18.02
N ARG A 261 0.97 11.87 -17.04
CA ARG A 261 -0.02 12.96 -16.84
C ARG A 261 0.62 14.32 -16.54
N ALA A 262 1.76 14.30 -15.89
CA ALA A 262 2.50 15.49 -15.51
C ALA A 262 3.49 15.96 -16.60
N GLY A 263 3.63 15.20 -17.69
CA GLY A 263 4.60 15.50 -18.76
C GLY A 263 6.05 15.42 -18.30
N ILE A 264 6.35 14.60 -17.28
CA ILE A 264 7.72 14.44 -16.78
C ILE A 264 8.47 13.49 -17.71
N GLU A 265 9.52 13.96 -18.36
CA GLU A 265 10.33 13.17 -19.29
C GLU A 265 11.34 12.26 -18.55
N PRO A 266 11.80 11.14 -19.16
CA PRO A 266 12.84 10.30 -18.58
C PRO A 266 14.10 11.10 -18.19
N GLY A 267 14.55 10.91 -16.93
CA GLY A 267 15.68 11.64 -16.35
C GLY A 267 15.28 12.92 -15.60
N GLU A 268 14.06 13.39 -15.74
CA GLU A 268 13.60 14.58 -15.02
C GLU A 268 13.16 14.28 -13.56
N PRO A 269 13.23 15.28 -12.67
CA PRO A 269 12.71 15.16 -11.30
C PRO A 269 11.21 14.89 -11.28
N ILE A 270 10.77 13.97 -10.43
CA ILE A 270 9.34 13.64 -10.25
C ILE A 270 8.73 14.65 -9.27
N ARG A 271 8.26 15.78 -9.81
CA ARG A 271 7.60 16.86 -9.05
C ARG A 271 6.42 17.42 -9.83
N SER A 272 5.21 17.20 -9.30
CA SER A 272 3.98 17.70 -9.94
C SER A 272 2.82 17.70 -8.95
N ASP A 273 1.68 18.23 -9.37
CA ASP A 273 0.41 18.14 -8.64
C ASP A 273 -0.17 16.72 -8.66
N VAL A 274 0.28 15.86 -9.58
CA VAL A 274 -0.09 14.43 -9.61
C VAL A 274 0.62 13.65 -8.50
N THR A 275 1.81 14.11 -8.12
CA THR A 275 2.64 13.55 -7.05
C THR A 275 2.93 14.63 -5.99
N PRO A 276 1.89 15.11 -5.27
CA PRO A 276 2.03 16.25 -4.35
C PRO A 276 2.88 15.90 -3.14
N VAL A 277 3.39 16.93 -2.46
CA VAL A 277 4.04 16.74 -1.16
C VAL A 277 3.02 16.18 -0.17
N MET A 278 3.38 15.05 0.44
CA MET A 278 2.59 14.40 1.48
C MET A 278 3.07 14.79 2.89
N TRP A 279 4.39 14.96 3.07
CA TRP A 279 4.98 15.33 4.36
C TRP A 279 6.29 16.13 4.19
N PRO A 280 6.51 17.21 4.95
CA PRO A 280 5.47 17.94 5.71
C PRO A 280 4.54 18.67 4.73
N LEU A 281 3.25 18.76 5.09
CA LEU A 281 2.28 19.45 4.23
C LEU A 281 2.62 20.96 4.15
N PRO A 282 2.77 21.52 2.94
CA PRO A 282 3.04 22.93 2.77
C PRO A 282 1.92 23.79 3.37
N GLY A 283 2.27 24.65 4.36
CA GLY A 283 1.30 25.46 5.07
C GLY A 283 0.21 24.70 5.84
N GLY A 284 0.37 23.38 6.04
CA GLY A 284 -0.62 22.53 6.69
C GLY A 284 -1.89 22.28 5.88
N ALA A 285 -1.94 22.71 4.61
CA ALA A 285 -3.12 22.57 3.76
C ALA A 285 -3.07 21.25 2.95
N LEU A 286 -4.24 20.62 2.78
CA LEU A 286 -4.36 19.46 1.90
C LEU A 286 -4.11 19.87 0.44
N PRO A 287 -3.40 19.05 -0.34
CA PRO A 287 -3.16 19.32 -1.75
C PRO A 287 -4.47 19.41 -2.55
N VAL A 288 -4.49 20.32 -3.51
CA VAL A 288 -5.55 20.38 -4.52
C VAL A 288 -5.25 19.32 -5.58
N PRO A 289 -6.19 18.42 -5.88
CA PRO A 289 -5.95 17.40 -6.89
C PRO A 289 -5.83 18.02 -8.28
N PRO A 290 -5.01 17.42 -9.17
CA PRO A 290 -4.95 17.84 -10.56
C PRO A 290 -6.30 17.56 -11.25
N PRO A 291 -6.57 18.19 -12.41
CA PRO A 291 -7.72 17.83 -13.22
C PRO A 291 -7.73 16.32 -13.53
N LEU A 292 -8.91 15.71 -13.42
CA LEU A 292 -9.06 14.29 -13.74
C LEU A 292 -8.69 14.06 -15.20
N PRO A 293 -7.96 12.99 -15.52
CA PRO A 293 -7.59 12.71 -16.90
C PRO A 293 -8.83 12.36 -17.74
N PRO A 294 -8.84 12.75 -19.01
CA PRO A 294 -9.99 12.50 -19.90
C PRO A 294 -10.18 11.02 -20.25
N SER A 295 -9.17 10.18 -20.05
CA SER A 295 -9.18 8.76 -20.36
C SER A 295 -8.44 7.95 -19.29
N ILE A 296 -8.72 6.64 -19.25
CA ILE A 296 -8.02 5.69 -18.37
C ILE A 296 -6.61 5.49 -18.91
N HIS A 297 -5.59 5.67 -18.06
CA HIS A 297 -4.22 5.34 -18.42
C HIS A 297 -3.99 3.82 -18.29
N PRO A 298 -3.25 3.17 -19.22
CA PRO A 298 -2.98 1.73 -19.16
C PRO A 298 -2.32 1.23 -17.86
N SER A 299 -1.52 2.10 -17.19
CA SER A 299 -0.87 1.77 -15.92
C SER A 299 -1.77 1.99 -14.68
N MET A 300 -3.05 2.29 -14.88
CA MET A 300 -4.03 2.46 -13.80
C MET A 300 -5.16 1.43 -13.94
N PRO A 301 -4.90 0.13 -13.79
CA PRO A 301 -5.96 -0.86 -13.81
C PRO A 301 -6.95 -0.56 -12.66
N GLY A 302 -8.25 -0.63 -12.97
CA GLY A 302 -9.30 -0.34 -11.98
C GLY A 302 -9.57 1.14 -11.72
N TRP A 303 -8.77 2.08 -12.26
CA TRP A 303 -9.11 3.49 -12.19
C TRP A 303 -10.22 3.82 -13.18
N ARG A 304 -11.31 4.34 -12.68
CA ARG A 304 -12.41 4.89 -13.48
C ARG A 304 -12.82 6.22 -12.88
N PRO A 305 -12.90 7.30 -13.66
CA PRO A 305 -13.45 8.55 -13.15
C PRO A 305 -14.86 8.31 -12.63
N ALA A 306 -15.25 9.03 -11.58
CA ALA A 306 -16.65 9.03 -11.17
C ALA A 306 -17.50 9.40 -12.39
N ARG A 307 -18.49 8.56 -12.74
CA ARG A 307 -19.42 8.86 -13.83
C ARG A 307 -20.07 10.19 -13.54
N ALA A 308 -19.88 11.17 -14.42
CA ALA A 308 -20.76 12.32 -14.45
C ALA A 308 -22.19 11.81 -14.70
N LYS A 309 -23.16 12.22 -13.87
CA LYS A 309 -24.57 11.85 -14.10
C LYS A 309 -24.93 12.22 -15.55
N GLY A 310 -25.16 11.21 -16.41
CA GLY A 310 -25.59 11.39 -17.79
C GLY A 310 -24.52 11.12 -18.89
N SER A 311 -23.34 10.62 -18.57
CA SER A 311 -22.38 10.18 -19.58
C SER A 311 -22.56 8.69 -19.86
N GLU A 312 -22.98 8.35 -21.08
CA GLU A 312 -22.82 7.00 -21.65
C GLU A 312 -21.36 6.82 -22.07
N TRP A 313 -20.74 5.70 -21.63
CA TRP A 313 -19.42 5.24 -22.09
C TRP A 313 -19.61 4.07 -23.04
#